data_c60498708f5b4c56f1f686fc50998a4d
#
_entry.id   c60498708f5b4c56f1f686fc50998a4d
#
_cell.length_a   1.000
_cell.length_b   1.000
_cell.length_c   1.000
_cell.angle_alpha   90.00
_cell.angle_beta   90.00
_cell.angle_gamma   90.00
#
_symmetry.space_group_name_H-M   'P 1'
#
loop_
_entity.id
_entity.type
_entity.pdbx_description
1 polymer ?
#
loop_
_entity_poly.entity_id
_entity_poly.type
_entity_poly.pdbx_seq_one_letter_code
_entity_poly.pdbx_strand_id
1 'polypeptide(L)'
;LLNAPLLKVAKNSDRYLIEVANEELLKGLVPNLNLLATLPITDLVVTSPATKYDFIPRYFAPRIGIEENFVTGSAHCGLAPYSSQRLSEKQLYAFQSSEKGGELFIYYQDDLAYITGKAITIYKSHFNELLL
;
A
#
# COMPACT_ATOMS: atom_id res chain seq x y z
N LEU A 1 6.18 5.27 -16.84
CA LEU A 1 5.16 4.85 -15.88
C LEU A 1 5.19 5.71 -14.61
N LEU A 2 6.30 5.72 -13.90
CA LEU A 2 6.54 6.56 -12.73
C LEU A 2 7.52 7.67 -13.09
N ASN A 3 7.23 8.87 -12.68
CA ASN A 3 8.09 10.03 -12.92
C ASN A 3 9.13 10.18 -11.78
N ALA A 4 9.85 9.09 -11.49
CA ALA A 4 10.87 9.06 -10.46
C ALA A 4 11.87 7.93 -10.70
N PRO A 5 13.12 8.07 -10.23
CA PRO A 5 14.10 6.99 -10.24
C PRO A 5 13.68 5.88 -9.26
N LEU A 6 13.83 4.64 -9.71
CA LEU A 6 13.48 3.44 -8.95
C LEU A 6 14.73 2.85 -8.32
N LEU A 7 14.69 2.51 -7.04
CA LEU A 7 15.79 1.83 -6.34
C LEU A 7 15.66 0.31 -6.45
N LYS A 8 14.45 -0.21 -6.31
CA LYS A 8 14.19 -1.64 -6.32
C LYS A 8 12.81 -1.94 -6.87
N VAL A 9 12.69 -3.06 -7.55
CA VAL A 9 11.43 -3.60 -8.06
C VAL A 9 11.32 -5.04 -7.61
N ALA A 10 10.22 -5.36 -6.96
CA ALA A 10 9.84 -6.72 -6.59
C ALA A 10 8.48 -7.06 -7.21
N LYS A 11 8.24 -8.34 -7.43
CA LYS A 11 6.97 -8.84 -7.97
C LYS A 11 6.46 -9.99 -7.12
N ASN A 12 5.18 -9.97 -6.85
CA ASN A 12 4.45 -11.08 -6.23
C ASN A 12 3.18 -11.33 -7.03
N SER A 13 3.13 -12.48 -7.75
CA SER A 13 2.02 -12.81 -8.64
C SER A 13 1.75 -11.70 -9.66
N ASP A 14 0.68 -10.97 -9.50
CA ASP A 14 0.19 -9.88 -10.35
C ASP A 14 0.36 -8.48 -9.73
N ARG A 15 1.07 -8.39 -8.61
CA ARG A 15 1.40 -7.15 -7.91
C ARG A 15 2.86 -6.78 -8.08
N TYR A 16 3.14 -5.52 -8.37
CA TYR A 16 4.48 -4.96 -8.29
C TYR A 16 4.65 -4.10 -7.05
N LEU A 17 5.82 -4.27 -6.41
CA LEU A 17 6.30 -3.42 -5.33
C LEU A 17 7.54 -2.69 -5.82
N ILE A 18 7.51 -1.38 -5.74
CA ILE A 18 8.61 -0.51 -6.18
C ILE A 18 9.08 0.34 -5.01
N GLU A 19 10.38 0.39 -4.78
CA GLU A 19 10.98 1.29 -3.80
C GLU A 19 11.59 2.51 -4.49
N VAL A 20 11.29 3.70 -3.96
CA VAL A 20 11.93 4.97 -4.29
C VAL A 20 12.73 5.48 -3.09
N ALA A 21 13.65 6.42 -3.32
CA ALA A 21 14.70 6.75 -2.37
C ALA A 21 14.19 7.40 -1.07
N ASN A 22 13.13 8.19 -1.12
CA ASN A 22 12.67 8.97 0.04
C ASN A 22 11.20 9.39 -0.08
N GLU A 23 10.67 9.94 1.03
CA GLU A 23 9.29 10.42 1.14
C GLU A 23 8.94 11.50 0.11
N GLU A 24 9.85 12.41 -0.19
CA GLU A 24 9.61 13.51 -1.12
C GLU A 24 9.33 12.99 -2.51
N LEU A 25 10.16 12.06 -2.99
CA LEU A 25 9.95 11.39 -4.27
C LEU A 25 8.64 10.62 -4.28
N LEU A 26 8.32 9.88 -3.20
CA LEU A 26 7.07 9.13 -3.12
C LEU A 26 5.84 10.04 -3.17
N LYS A 27 5.83 11.09 -2.37
CA LYS A 27 4.71 12.05 -2.29
C LYS A 27 4.53 12.83 -3.61
N GLY A 28 5.62 13.12 -4.30
CA GLY A 28 5.62 13.82 -5.59
C GLY A 28 5.32 12.94 -6.81
N LEU A 29 5.09 11.62 -6.64
CA LEU A 29 4.79 10.73 -7.76
C LEU A 29 3.46 11.11 -8.42
N VAL A 30 3.52 11.20 -9.76
CA VAL A 30 2.33 11.33 -10.62
C VAL A 30 2.36 10.15 -11.61
N PRO A 31 1.83 8.99 -11.24
CA PRO A 31 1.83 7.81 -12.11
C PRO A 31 1.00 8.05 -13.36
N ASN A 32 1.46 7.51 -14.50
CA ASN A 32 0.61 7.43 -15.68
C ASN A 32 -0.41 6.30 -15.50
N LEU A 33 -1.58 6.64 -14.95
CA LEU A 33 -2.64 5.67 -14.61
C LEU A 33 -3.19 4.98 -15.85
N ASN A 34 -3.29 5.68 -16.99
CA ASN A 34 -3.76 5.08 -18.24
C ASN A 34 -2.79 3.99 -18.71
N LEU A 35 -1.49 4.27 -18.69
CA LEU A 35 -0.49 3.28 -19.03
C LEU A 35 -0.48 2.13 -18.02
N LEU A 36 -0.58 2.44 -16.73
CA LEU A 36 -0.64 1.43 -15.66
C LEU A 36 -1.82 0.47 -15.85
N ALA A 37 -2.98 0.99 -16.26
CA ALA A 37 -4.18 0.18 -16.52
C ALA A 37 -4.01 -0.82 -17.68
N THR A 38 -3.08 -0.59 -18.60
CA THR A 38 -2.81 -1.51 -19.73
C THR A 38 -1.88 -2.66 -19.35
N LEU A 39 -1.17 -2.57 -18.24
CA LEU A 39 -0.25 -3.61 -17.81
C LEU A 39 -0.97 -4.84 -17.26
N PRO A 40 -0.43 -6.05 -17.45
CA PRO A 40 -1.03 -7.29 -16.95
C PRO A 40 -0.75 -7.48 -15.44
N ILE A 41 -1.09 -6.47 -14.65
CA ILE A 41 -0.96 -6.46 -13.19
C ILE A 41 -2.25 -5.98 -12.56
N THR A 42 -2.55 -6.45 -11.36
CA THR A 42 -3.73 -5.99 -10.61
C THR A 42 -3.45 -4.63 -9.98
N ASP A 43 -2.30 -4.49 -9.34
CA ASP A 43 -1.94 -3.27 -8.64
C ASP A 43 -0.43 -3.00 -8.60
N LEU A 44 -0.12 -1.76 -8.27
CA LEU A 44 1.21 -1.25 -8.05
C LEU A 44 1.29 -0.63 -6.66
N VAL A 45 2.23 -1.10 -5.86
CA VAL A 45 2.60 -0.49 -4.59
C VAL A 45 3.94 0.21 -4.76
N VAL A 46 3.99 1.48 -4.44
CA VAL A 46 5.25 2.22 -4.38
C VAL A 46 5.54 2.59 -2.94
N THR A 47 6.74 2.33 -2.46
CA THR A 47 7.13 2.57 -1.07
C THR A 47 8.44 3.35 -0.98
N SER A 48 8.66 3.99 0.15
CA SER A 48 9.94 4.61 0.52
C SER A 48 10.22 4.46 2.01
N PRO A 49 11.48 4.59 2.44
CA PRO A 49 11.80 4.89 3.82
C PRO A 49 11.09 6.17 4.27
N ALA A 50 10.87 6.30 5.58
CA ALA A 50 10.25 7.48 6.16
C ALA A 50 11.00 7.92 7.43
N THR A 51 10.78 9.17 7.84
CA THR A 51 11.39 9.73 9.06
C THR A 51 10.57 9.42 10.32
N LYS A 52 9.26 9.56 10.22
CA LYS A 52 8.33 9.32 11.34
C LYS A 52 7.87 7.88 11.42
N TYR A 53 7.83 7.19 10.30
CA TYR A 53 7.37 5.81 10.15
C TYR A 53 8.54 4.96 9.64
N ASP A 54 8.44 3.65 9.74
CA ASP A 54 9.43 2.73 9.18
C ASP A 54 9.43 2.78 7.65
N PHE A 55 8.25 2.94 7.07
CA PHE A 55 8.06 3.18 5.64
C PHE A 55 6.71 3.83 5.36
N ILE A 56 6.58 4.42 4.18
CA ILE A 56 5.32 4.94 3.67
C ILE A 56 5.05 4.34 2.28
N PRO A 57 3.87 3.74 2.04
CA PRO A 57 3.46 3.30 0.71
C PRO A 57 2.40 4.21 0.09
N ARG A 58 2.28 4.10 -1.26
CA ARG A 58 1.12 4.49 -2.06
C ARG A 58 0.65 3.30 -2.87
N TYR A 59 -0.66 3.18 -3.12
CA TYR A 59 -1.27 2.04 -3.79
C TYR A 59 -2.14 2.49 -4.96
N PHE A 60 -1.87 1.91 -6.13
CA PHE A 60 -2.55 2.24 -7.38
C PHE A 60 -3.07 0.97 -8.05
N ALA A 61 -4.36 0.95 -8.43
CA ALA A 61 -4.99 -0.17 -9.12
C ALA A 61 -6.01 0.30 -10.18
N PRO A 62 -5.60 1.11 -11.17
CA PRO A 62 -6.52 1.70 -12.13
C PRO A 62 -7.20 0.66 -13.02
N ARG A 63 -6.60 -0.50 -13.25
CA ARG A 63 -7.19 -1.60 -14.02
C ARG A 63 -8.50 -2.12 -13.42
N ILE A 64 -8.65 -2.05 -12.10
CA ILE A 64 -9.88 -2.46 -11.38
C ILE A 64 -10.71 -1.26 -10.94
N GLY A 65 -10.48 -0.07 -11.51
CA GLY A 65 -11.26 1.13 -11.25
C GLY A 65 -10.83 1.92 -10.01
N ILE A 66 -9.67 1.62 -9.43
CA ILE A 66 -9.11 2.34 -8.27
C ILE A 66 -7.87 3.10 -8.72
N GLU A 67 -7.98 4.40 -8.92
CA GLU A 67 -6.82 5.22 -9.28
C GLU A 67 -5.78 5.19 -8.18
N GLU A 68 -6.16 5.56 -6.96
CA GLU A 68 -5.34 5.43 -5.75
C GLU A 68 -6.23 5.07 -4.56
N ASN A 69 -5.84 4.09 -3.74
CA ASN A 69 -6.57 3.71 -2.55
C ASN A 69 -6.04 4.45 -1.30
N PHE A 70 -6.94 4.85 -0.42
CA PHE A 70 -6.58 5.61 0.78
C PHE A 70 -5.79 4.80 1.79
N VAL A 71 -6.23 3.58 2.12
CA VAL A 71 -5.54 2.63 3.01
C VAL A 71 -5.83 1.20 2.54
N THR A 72 -4.78 0.40 2.34
CA THR A 72 -4.89 -0.92 1.74
C THR A 72 -4.22 -1.98 2.60
N GLY A 73 -5.00 -2.69 3.39
CA GLY A 73 -4.48 -3.77 4.24
C GLY A 73 -3.74 -4.85 3.46
N SER A 74 -4.31 -5.32 2.34
CA SER A 74 -3.71 -6.40 1.53
C SER A 74 -2.35 -6.03 0.91
N ALA A 75 -2.09 -4.76 0.64
CA ALA A 75 -0.78 -4.31 0.17
C ALA A 75 0.33 -4.58 1.20
N HIS A 76 -0.04 -4.49 2.49
CA HIS A 76 0.90 -4.69 3.59
C HIS A 76 1.26 -6.15 3.82
N CYS A 77 0.53 -7.12 3.24
CA CYS A 77 0.95 -8.51 3.19
C CYS A 77 2.24 -8.71 2.38
N GLY A 78 2.44 -7.92 1.33
CA GLY A 78 3.69 -7.90 0.57
C GLY A 78 4.75 -6.98 1.16
N LEU A 79 4.34 -5.82 1.69
CA LEU A 79 5.24 -4.85 2.31
C LEU A 79 5.85 -5.36 3.62
N ALA A 80 5.12 -6.17 4.40
CA ALA A 80 5.58 -6.69 5.68
C ALA A 80 6.87 -7.52 5.56
N PRO A 81 6.93 -8.60 4.76
CA PRO A 81 8.16 -9.36 4.60
C PRO A 81 9.29 -8.53 3.98
N TYR A 82 8.96 -7.69 3.00
CA TYR A 82 9.94 -6.82 2.36
C TYR A 82 10.59 -5.84 3.35
N SER A 83 9.79 -5.10 4.11
CA SER A 83 10.25 -4.10 5.06
C SER A 83 10.90 -4.74 6.30
N SER A 84 10.35 -5.86 6.78
CA SER A 84 10.92 -6.62 7.90
C SER A 84 12.34 -7.11 7.59
N GLN A 85 12.55 -7.66 6.41
CA GLN A 85 13.88 -8.09 5.98
C GLN A 85 14.84 -6.92 5.84
N ARG A 86 14.38 -5.81 5.26
CA ARG A 86 15.20 -4.63 5.02
C ARG A 86 15.64 -3.94 6.30
N LEU A 87 14.75 -3.86 7.29
CA LEU A 87 14.98 -3.18 8.57
C LEU A 87 15.47 -4.12 9.67
N SER A 88 15.43 -5.44 9.45
CA SER A 88 15.67 -6.48 10.47
C SER A 88 14.75 -6.35 11.68
N GLU A 89 13.49 -5.93 11.43
CA GLU A 89 12.47 -5.70 12.44
C GLU A 89 11.21 -6.50 12.14
N LYS A 90 10.55 -7.01 13.19
CA LYS A 90 9.28 -7.72 13.08
C LYS A 90 8.06 -6.82 13.30
N GLN A 91 8.24 -5.76 14.07
CA GLN A 91 7.21 -4.75 14.35
C GLN A 91 7.48 -3.54 13.48
N LEU A 92 6.50 -3.18 12.66
CA LEU A 92 6.63 -2.11 11.69
C LEU A 92 5.48 -1.12 11.86
N TYR A 93 5.80 0.16 11.73
CA TYR A 93 4.85 1.24 11.77
C TYR A 93 4.86 1.98 10.44
N ALA A 94 3.74 1.95 9.74
CA ALA A 94 3.59 2.51 8.40
C ALA A 94 2.50 3.58 8.33
N PHE A 95 2.63 4.46 7.36
CA PHE A 95 1.58 5.42 6.99
C PHE A 95 1.36 5.37 5.48
N GLN A 96 0.19 4.91 5.04
CA GLN A 96 -0.15 4.95 3.61
C GLN A 96 -0.40 6.39 3.19
N SER A 97 0.47 6.90 2.31
CA SER A 97 0.57 8.32 1.95
C SER A 97 -0.35 8.65 0.76
N SER A 98 -1.65 8.47 0.96
CA SER A 98 -2.71 8.90 0.04
C SER A 98 -3.29 10.26 0.45
N GLU A 99 -4.27 10.74 -0.30
CA GLU A 99 -4.97 12.00 0.01
C GLU A 99 -5.51 12.06 1.45
N LYS A 100 -6.16 10.98 1.92
CA LYS A 100 -6.67 10.89 3.30
C LYS A 100 -5.65 10.31 4.26
N GLY A 101 -4.82 9.41 3.79
CA GLY A 101 -3.82 8.73 4.57
C GLY A 101 -4.37 7.78 5.64
N GLY A 102 -3.49 6.99 6.21
CA GLY A 102 -3.82 6.12 7.33
C GLY A 102 -2.62 5.40 7.91
N GLU A 103 -2.64 5.26 9.21
CA GLU A 103 -1.60 4.56 9.98
C GLU A 103 -1.90 3.08 10.07
N LEU A 104 -0.86 2.25 9.95
CA LEU A 104 -0.94 0.80 10.12
C LEU A 104 0.21 0.33 11.01
N PHE A 105 -0.13 -0.56 11.95
CA PHE A 105 0.83 -1.32 12.72
C PHE A 105 0.87 -2.73 12.16
N ILE A 106 2.06 -3.24 11.90
CA ILE A 106 2.28 -4.54 11.30
C ILE A 106 3.20 -5.34 12.21
N TYR A 107 2.80 -6.58 12.49
CA TYR A 107 3.68 -7.56 13.12
C TYR A 107 3.87 -8.71 12.13
N TYR A 108 5.11 -8.97 11.75
CA TYR A 108 5.45 -10.02 10.78
C TYR A 108 6.26 -11.13 11.44
N GLN A 109 5.72 -12.33 11.43
CA GLN A 109 6.38 -13.52 11.94
C GLN A 109 5.84 -14.78 11.25
N ASP A 110 6.73 -15.76 11.00
CA ASP A 110 6.38 -17.09 10.47
C ASP A 110 5.53 -17.02 9.19
N ASP A 111 5.93 -16.14 8.27
CA ASP A 111 5.23 -15.86 7.01
C ASP A 111 3.81 -15.30 7.16
N LEU A 112 3.45 -14.86 8.36
CA LEU A 112 2.18 -14.20 8.65
C LEU A 112 2.38 -12.71 8.94
N ALA A 113 1.54 -11.89 8.35
CA ALA A 113 1.46 -10.46 8.65
C ALA A 113 0.18 -10.16 9.43
N TYR A 114 0.32 -9.70 10.66
CA TYR A 114 -0.78 -9.20 11.48
C TYR A 114 -0.86 -7.70 11.27
N ILE A 115 -1.96 -7.24 10.67
CA ILE A 115 -2.13 -5.84 10.26
C ILE A 115 -3.22 -5.22 11.11
N THR A 116 -2.88 -4.13 11.79
CA THR A 116 -3.79 -3.34 12.63
C THR A 116 -3.93 -1.94 12.06
N GLY A 117 -5.16 -1.51 11.84
CA GLY A 117 -5.51 -0.16 11.40
C GLY A 117 -6.56 0.47 12.30
N LYS A 118 -6.91 1.73 12.01
CA LYS A 118 -7.97 2.47 12.69
C LYS A 118 -9.21 2.50 11.81
N ALA A 119 -10.39 2.40 12.42
CA ALA A 119 -11.67 2.52 11.74
C ALA A 119 -12.67 3.27 12.63
N ILE A 120 -13.58 3.99 12.00
CA ILE A 120 -14.70 4.64 12.67
C ILE A 120 -16.02 4.20 12.04
N THR A 121 -17.04 4.00 12.88
CA THR A 121 -18.40 3.72 12.39
C THR A 121 -19.04 5.02 11.96
N ILE A 122 -19.42 5.12 10.68
CA ILE A 122 -20.08 6.31 10.13
C ILE A 122 -21.59 6.20 10.30
N TYR A 123 -22.17 5.02 10.05
CA TYR A 123 -23.59 4.75 10.25
C TYR A 123 -23.85 3.27 10.48
N LYS A 124 -25.04 2.94 11.01
CA LYS A 124 -25.57 1.58 11.11
C LYS A 124 -26.89 1.53 10.37
N SER A 125 -27.13 0.44 9.63
CA SER A 125 -28.40 0.18 8.95
C SER A 125 -28.89 -1.23 9.22
N HIS A 126 -30.20 -1.42 9.11
CA HIS A 126 -30.83 -2.73 9.20
C HIS A 126 -31.51 -3.05 7.87
N PHE A 127 -31.23 -4.21 7.32
CA PHE A 127 -31.90 -4.70 6.13
C PHE A 127 -33.14 -5.49 6.54
N ASN A 128 -34.24 -5.27 5.84
CA ASN A 128 -35.44 -6.04 6.06
C ASN A 128 -35.31 -7.39 5.32
N GLU A 129 -35.59 -8.51 5.98
CA GLU A 129 -35.47 -9.85 5.37
C GLU A 129 -36.30 -10.01 4.08
N LEU A 130 -37.40 -9.24 3.94
CA LEU A 130 -38.25 -9.25 2.76
C LEU A 130 -37.59 -8.67 1.49
N LEU A 131 -36.40 -8.05 1.62
CA LEU A 131 -35.63 -7.48 0.50
C LEU A 131 -34.48 -8.40 0.04
N LEU A 132 -34.31 -9.50 0.70
CA LEU A 132 -33.34 -10.53 0.35
C LEU A 132 -34.01 -11.63 -0.47
#